data_f3951cb0d5e0db2d1f36a9aa3934c3b9
#
_entry.id   f3951cb0d5e0db2d1f36a9aa3934c3b9
#
_cell.length_a   1.000
_cell.length_b   1.000
_cell.length_c   1.000
_cell.angle_alpha   90.00
_cell.angle_beta   90.00
_cell.angle_gamma   90.00
#
_symmetry.space_group_name_H-M   'P 1'
#
loop_
_entity.id
_entity.type
_entity.pdbx_description
1 polymer ?
#
loop_
_entity_poly.entity_id
_entity_poly.type
_entity_poly.pdbx_seq_one_letter_code
_entity_poly.pdbx_strand_id
1 'polypeptide(L)'
;PLPFFKRKLVGIGRDLYLEHGWKMPRGFDNPAERNPTNFTLAEWQQAKRQGVDPRWIKQAIQDCWAKSDNKVAFASALQERGFSLAKGDKRGFVVVNFDGDVQSLPRALGLKTKEVRARLGEGDDLPSVAQTVRTIGERMTPAIRRHIEEARAQFRQRSAKLAHYKMEMTHLHREARD
;
A
#
# COMPACT_ATOMS: atom_id res chain seq x y z
N PRO A 1 25.51 -6.35 13.59
CA PRO A 1 24.45 -7.12 12.94
C PRO A 1 25.03 -8.09 11.94
N LEU A 2 24.62 -9.36 11.98
CA LEU A 2 25.10 -10.39 11.06
C LEU A 2 24.75 -9.99 9.61
N PRO A 3 25.71 -9.93 8.68
CA PRO A 3 25.41 -9.62 7.29
C PRO A 3 24.51 -10.69 6.69
N PHE A 4 23.53 -10.26 5.89
CA PHE A 4 22.56 -11.12 5.21
C PHE A 4 21.69 -12.02 6.11
N PHE A 5 21.51 -11.67 7.39
CA PHE A 5 20.73 -12.48 8.33
C PHE A 5 19.30 -12.79 7.83
N LYS A 6 18.64 -11.86 7.14
CA LYS A 6 17.30 -12.08 6.56
C LYS A 6 17.30 -13.22 5.53
N ARG A 7 18.33 -13.27 4.67
CA ARG A 7 18.45 -14.36 3.68
C ARG A 7 18.68 -15.71 4.36
N LYS A 8 19.53 -15.73 5.40
CA LYS A 8 19.79 -16.95 6.19
C LYS A 8 18.53 -17.45 6.89
N LEU A 9 17.75 -16.55 7.52
CA LEU A 9 16.48 -16.90 8.16
C LEU A 9 15.44 -17.43 7.15
N VAL A 10 15.35 -16.84 5.96
CA VAL A 10 14.48 -17.35 4.90
C VAL A 10 14.93 -18.75 4.46
N GLY A 11 16.24 -19.01 4.31
CA GLY A 11 16.77 -20.34 4.00
C GLY A 11 16.39 -21.37 5.07
N ILE A 12 16.70 -21.09 6.34
CA ILE A 12 16.37 -21.98 7.47
C ILE A 12 14.85 -22.23 7.53
N GLY A 13 14.04 -21.18 7.38
CA GLY A 13 12.58 -21.34 7.35
C GLY A 13 12.12 -22.27 6.23
N ARG A 14 12.69 -22.14 5.03
CA ARG A 14 12.41 -23.03 3.90
C ARG A 14 12.76 -24.48 4.19
N ASP A 15 13.96 -24.71 4.75
CA ASP A 15 14.44 -26.04 5.09
C ASP A 15 13.52 -26.72 6.11
N LEU A 16 13.06 -25.99 7.15
CA LEU A 16 12.08 -26.47 8.11
C LEU A 16 10.73 -26.84 7.47
N TYR A 17 10.22 -26.03 6.54
CA TYR A 17 8.98 -26.37 5.83
C TYR A 17 9.10 -27.64 5.01
N LEU A 18 10.26 -27.87 4.38
CA LEU A 18 10.53 -29.06 3.59
C LEU A 18 10.70 -30.29 4.50
N GLU A 19 11.44 -30.16 5.60
CA GLU A 19 11.71 -31.24 6.56
C GLU A 19 10.41 -31.76 7.19
N HIS A 20 9.49 -30.86 7.54
CA HIS A 20 8.23 -31.23 8.18
C HIS A 20 7.07 -31.47 7.19
N GLY A 21 7.31 -31.39 5.89
CA GLY A 21 6.27 -31.56 4.88
C GLY A 21 5.13 -30.51 4.95
N TRP A 22 5.39 -29.35 5.53
CA TRP A 22 4.39 -28.30 5.65
C TRP A 22 4.16 -27.60 4.33
N LYS A 23 2.93 -27.11 4.13
CA LYS A 23 2.58 -26.34 2.93
C LYS A 23 3.36 -25.02 2.92
N MET A 24 4.24 -24.86 1.94
CA MET A 24 5.03 -23.64 1.75
C MET A 24 4.13 -22.42 1.52
N PRO A 25 4.33 -21.29 2.24
CA PRO A 25 3.59 -20.07 1.98
C PRO A 25 3.90 -19.51 0.58
N ARG A 26 2.88 -19.00 -0.12
CA ARG A 26 3.07 -18.34 -1.40
C ARG A 26 4.07 -17.19 -1.30
N GLY A 27 4.97 -17.07 -2.25
CA GLY A 27 6.00 -16.03 -2.26
C GLY A 27 7.21 -16.31 -1.36
N PHE A 28 7.27 -17.48 -0.71
CA PHE A 28 8.44 -17.95 0.02
C PHE A 28 9.43 -18.59 -0.96
N ASP A 29 8.95 -19.43 -1.86
CA ASP A 29 9.72 -20.01 -2.96
C ASP A 29 9.92 -19.03 -4.11
N ASN A 30 8.84 -18.46 -4.59
CA ASN A 30 8.84 -17.52 -5.71
C ASN A 30 8.45 -16.12 -5.23
N PRO A 31 9.40 -15.16 -5.20
CA PRO A 31 9.09 -13.78 -4.82
C PRO A 31 8.01 -13.10 -5.66
N ALA A 32 7.79 -13.55 -6.91
CA ALA A 32 6.74 -13.03 -7.78
C ALA A 32 5.32 -13.39 -7.30
N GLU A 33 5.19 -14.45 -6.51
CA GLU A 33 3.92 -14.89 -5.94
C GLU A 33 3.56 -14.21 -4.61
N ARG A 34 4.38 -13.27 -4.17
CA ARG A 34 4.08 -12.47 -2.97
C ARG A 34 2.80 -11.69 -3.19
N ASN A 35 1.99 -11.62 -2.13
CA ASN A 35 0.81 -10.78 -2.17
C ASN A 35 1.22 -9.32 -2.48
N PRO A 36 0.73 -8.73 -3.57
CA PRO A 36 1.10 -7.37 -3.99
C PRO A 36 0.71 -6.29 -2.97
N THR A 37 -0.24 -6.59 -2.07
CA THR A 37 -0.65 -5.69 -0.98
C THR A 37 0.17 -5.86 0.30
N ASN A 38 1.20 -6.73 0.34
CA ASN A 38 2.09 -6.85 1.48
C ASN A 38 2.75 -5.51 1.82
N PHE A 39 2.85 -5.22 3.10
CA PHE A 39 3.41 -3.97 3.61
C PHE A 39 4.55 -4.22 4.60
N THR A 40 5.43 -3.24 4.73
CA THR A 40 6.52 -3.23 5.71
C THR A 40 6.02 -2.73 7.06
N LEU A 41 6.81 -2.98 8.13
CA LEU A 41 6.50 -2.45 9.46
C LEU A 41 6.37 -0.91 9.46
N ALA A 42 7.22 -0.22 8.69
CA ALA A 42 7.16 1.24 8.56
C ALA A 42 5.85 1.71 7.92
N GLU A 43 5.42 1.06 6.84
CA GLU A 43 4.13 1.34 6.18
C GLU A 43 2.95 1.05 7.13
N TRP A 44 3.04 -0.02 7.91
CA TRP A 44 2.02 -0.33 8.92
C TRP A 44 1.95 0.72 10.02
N GLN A 45 3.10 1.13 10.57
CA GLN A 45 3.17 2.17 11.61
C GLN A 45 2.64 3.51 11.11
N GLN A 46 2.94 3.89 9.86
CA GLN A 46 2.44 5.08 9.22
C GLN A 46 0.91 5.01 9.07
N ALA A 47 0.39 3.94 8.50
CA ALA A 47 -1.04 3.74 8.30
C ALA A 47 -1.82 3.65 9.63
N LYS A 48 -1.22 3.04 10.67
CA LYS A 48 -1.81 2.99 12.02
C LYS A 48 -2.01 4.38 12.62
N ARG A 49 -1.05 5.30 12.44
CA ARG A 49 -1.18 6.70 12.90
C ARG A 49 -2.34 7.42 12.23
N GLN A 50 -2.66 7.07 11.00
CA GLN A 50 -3.75 7.64 10.22
C GLN A 50 -5.10 6.93 10.44
N GLY A 51 -5.09 5.79 11.12
CA GLY A 51 -6.28 4.95 11.27
C GLY A 51 -6.76 4.32 9.96
N VAL A 52 -5.86 4.09 9.00
CA VAL A 52 -6.14 3.44 7.69
C VAL A 52 -5.41 2.11 7.58
N ASP A 53 -5.96 1.21 6.76
CA ASP A 53 -5.28 -0.05 6.42
C ASP A 53 -4.28 0.22 5.28
N PRO A 54 -2.97 -0.11 5.44
CA PRO A 54 -1.98 0.07 4.40
C PRO A 54 -2.27 -0.75 3.14
N ARG A 55 -3.02 -1.84 3.25
CA ARG A 55 -3.45 -2.66 2.10
C ARG A 55 -4.41 -1.89 1.21
N TRP A 56 -5.34 -1.16 1.83
CA TRP A 56 -6.29 -0.34 1.09
C TRP A 56 -5.60 0.72 0.25
N ILE A 57 -4.60 1.40 0.81
CA ILE A 57 -3.83 2.43 0.09
C ILE A 57 -3.13 1.80 -1.13
N LYS A 58 -2.46 0.67 -0.93
CA LYS A 58 -1.79 -0.03 -2.05
C LYS A 58 -2.78 -0.51 -3.09
N GLN A 59 -3.90 -1.09 -2.68
CA GLN A 59 -4.94 -1.54 -3.59
C GLN A 59 -5.50 -0.37 -4.42
N ALA A 60 -5.79 0.76 -3.77
CA ALA A 60 -6.29 1.95 -4.46
C ALA A 60 -5.32 2.47 -5.53
N ILE A 61 -4.01 2.51 -5.23
CA ILE A 61 -2.97 2.92 -6.17
C ILE A 61 -2.83 1.90 -7.32
N GLN A 62 -2.86 0.60 -7.03
CA GLN A 62 -2.79 -0.48 -8.03
C GLN A 62 -4.00 -0.45 -8.96
N ASP A 63 -5.21 -0.23 -8.44
CA ASP A 63 -6.42 -0.10 -9.24
C ASP A 63 -6.39 1.11 -10.18
N CYS A 64 -5.87 2.26 -9.69
CA CYS A 64 -5.64 3.42 -10.54
C CYS A 64 -4.66 3.12 -11.66
N TRP A 65 -3.57 2.42 -11.33
CA TRP A 65 -2.56 2.03 -12.29
C TRP A 65 -3.10 1.10 -13.36
N ALA A 66 -3.90 0.11 -12.97
CA ALA A 66 -4.50 -0.87 -13.90
C ALA A 66 -5.49 -0.23 -14.88
N LYS A 67 -6.19 0.83 -14.45
CA LYS A 67 -7.22 1.53 -15.25
C LYS A 67 -6.68 2.67 -16.10
N SER A 68 -5.41 3.02 -15.99
CA SER A 68 -4.81 4.18 -16.63
C SER A 68 -3.74 3.76 -17.62
N ASP A 69 -3.70 4.35 -18.79
CA ASP A 69 -2.73 4.03 -19.85
C ASP A 69 -1.56 5.03 -19.91
N ASN A 70 -1.74 6.22 -19.36
CA ASN A 70 -0.75 7.30 -19.42
C ASN A 70 -0.71 8.09 -18.10
N LYS A 71 0.29 9.00 -17.99
CA LYS A 71 0.53 9.83 -16.80
C LYS A 71 -0.67 10.71 -16.44
N VAL A 72 -1.32 11.32 -17.40
CA VAL A 72 -2.45 12.25 -17.16
C VAL A 72 -3.65 11.48 -16.61
N ALA A 73 -4.03 10.39 -17.26
CA ALA A 73 -5.11 9.52 -16.78
C ALA A 73 -4.84 8.96 -15.40
N PHE A 74 -3.59 8.54 -15.16
CA PHE A 74 -3.17 8.02 -13.85
C PHE A 74 -3.24 9.09 -12.76
N ALA A 75 -2.75 10.30 -13.04
CA ALA A 75 -2.81 11.42 -12.10
C ALA A 75 -4.27 11.79 -11.77
N SER A 76 -5.16 11.82 -12.75
CA SER A 76 -6.60 12.08 -12.56
C SER A 76 -7.26 10.99 -11.71
N ALA A 77 -7.01 9.72 -12.03
CA ALA A 77 -7.55 8.58 -11.26
C ALA A 77 -7.06 8.56 -9.80
N LEU A 78 -5.83 8.99 -9.54
CA LEU A 78 -5.30 9.17 -8.19
C LEU A 78 -6.02 10.32 -7.47
N GLN A 79 -6.22 11.46 -8.14
CA GLN A 79 -6.89 12.62 -7.56
C GLN A 79 -8.34 12.33 -7.15
N GLU A 80 -9.09 11.58 -7.94
CA GLU A 80 -10.43 11.12 -7.61
C GLU A 80 -10.49 10.30 -6.31
N ARG A 81 -9.39 9.64 -5.97
CA ARG A 81 -9.26 8.84 -4.74
C ARG A 81 -8.56 9.55 -3.59
N GLY A 82 -8.28 10.84 -3.74
CA GLY A 82 -7.65 11.67 -2.71
C GLY A 82 -6.13 11.51 -2.63
N PHE A 83 -5.49 11.05 -3.72
CA PHE A 83 -4.05 10.95 -3.86
C PHE A 83 -3.55 11.93 -4.91
N SER A 84 -2.31 12.38 -4.77
CA SER A 84 -1.63 13.25 -5.74
C SER A 84 -0.31 12.64 -6.16
N LEU A 85 -0.02 12.64 -7.47
CA LEU A 85 1.26 12.22 -8.01
C LEU A 85 2.27 13.38 -7.87
N ALA A 86 3.45 13.09 -7.34
CA ALA A 86 4.50 14.07 -7.11
C ALA A 86 5.89 13.51 -7.45
N LYS A 87 6.85 14.41 -7.63
CA LYS A 87 8.29 14.10 -7.75
C LYS A 87 8.90 13.99 -6.35
N GLY A 88 9.47 12.85 -6.04
CA GLY A 88 10.19 12.63 -4.79
C GLY A 88 11.64 13.09 -4.86
N ASP A 89 12.22 13.55 -3.73
CA ASP A 89 13.59 14.05 -3.65
C ASP A 89 14.65 13.01 -4.07
N LYS A 90 14.47 11.77 -3.60
CA LYS A 90 15.40 10.66 -3.89
C LYS A 90 14.85 9.63 -4.86
N ARG A 91 13.56 9.67 -5.13
CA ARG A 91 12.82 8.67 -5.92
C ARG A 91 11.95 9.39 -6.91
N GLY A 92 12.06 9.04 -8.18
CA GLY A 92 11.40 9.77 -9.27
C GLY A 92 9.90 9.97 -9.10
N PHE A 93 9.17 8.97 -8.55
CA PHE A 93 7.72 9.03 -8.41
C PHE A 93 7.27 8.67 -7.01
N VAL A 94 6.44 9.53 -6.43
CA VAL A 94 5.78 9.31 -5.15
C VAL A 94 4.30 9.66 -5.26
N VAL A 95 3.52 9.08 -4.38
CA VAL A 95 2.10 9.40 -4.19
C VAL A 95 1.94 10.05 -2.83
N VAL A 96 1.29 11.19 -2.81
CA VAL A 96 0.98 11.96 -1.60
C VAL A 96 -0.51 11.84 -1.33
N ASN A 97 -0.88 11.44 -0.12
CA ASN A 97 -2.28 11.44 0.28
C ASN A 97 -2.71 12.82 0.81
N PHE A 98 -3.98 12.99 1.08
CA PHE A 98 -4.52 14.26 1.59
C PHE A 98 -4.06 14.64 3.01
N ASP A 99 -3.42 13.75 3.76
CA ASP A 99 -2.75 14.07 5.03
C ASP A 99 -1.31 14.55 4.84
N GLY A 100 -0.82 14.55 3.61
CA GLY A 100 0.55 14.89 3.29
C GLY A 100 1.54 13.74 3.42
N ASP A 101 1.07 12.52 3.65
CA ASP A 101 1.95 11.35 3.71
C ASP A 101 2.41 10.89 2.34
N VAL A 102 3.68 10.57 2.28
CA VAL A 102 4.38 10.24 1.04
C VAL A 102 4.65 8.74 0.94
N GLN A 103 4.24 8.15 -0.16
CA GLN A 103 4.51 6.75 -0.48
C GLN A 103 5.25 6.61 -1.80
N SER A 104 6.25 5.71 -1.83
CA SER A 104 6.98 5.40 -3.08
C SER A 104 6.05 4.67 -4.05
N LEU A 105 5.79 5.27 -5.22
CA LEU A 105 4.93 4.68 -6.24
C LEU A 105 5.45 3.31 -6.73
N PRO A 106 6.73 3.13 -7.10
CA PRO A 106 7.23 1.82 -7.51
C PRO A 106 7.02 0.73 -6.45
N ARG A 107 7.20 1.10 -5.16
CA ARG A 107 6.98 0.16 -4.05
C ARG A 107 5.49 -0.17 -3.85
N ALA A 108 4.60 0.80 -3.98
CA ALA A 108 3.16 0.58 -3.86
C ALA A 108 2.62 -0.33 -4.98
N LEU A 109 3.19 -0.21 -6.18
CA LEU A 109 2.84 -1.03 -7.35
C LEU A 109 3.55 -2.39 -7.36
N GLY A 110 4.64 -2.57 -6.60
CA GLY A 110 5.49 -3.76 -6.71
C GLY A 110 6.32 -3.81 -7.99
N LEU A 111 6.49 -2.66 -8.67
CA LEU A 111 7.20 -2.53 -9.94
C LEU A 111 8.61 -1.93 -9.75
N LYS A 112 9.48 -2.15 -10.73
CA LYS A 112 10.78 -1.47 -10.78
C LYS A 112 10.60 -0.02 -11.24
N THR A 113 11.45 0.87 -10.75
CA THR A 113 11.41 2.30 -11.13
C THR A 113 11.50 2.49 -12.66
N LYS A 114 12.26 1.64 -13.35
CA LYS A 114 12.37 1.66 -14.82
C LYS A 114 11.02 1.41 -15.50
N GLU A 115 10.22 0.49 -15.00
CA GLU A 115 8.90 0.15 -15.54
C GLU A 115 7.90 1.30 -15.33
N VAL A 116 7.97 1.95 -14.17
CA VAL A 116 7.15 3.13 -13.89
C VAL A 116 7.54 4.29 -14.81
N ARG A 117 8.85 4.54 -15.02
CA ARG A 117 9.34 5.54 -15.96
C ARG A 117 8.94 5.26 -17.41
N ALA A 118 8.98 4.03 -17.83
CA ALA A 118 8.58 3.66 -19.19
C ALA A 118 7.14 4.09 -19.51
N ARG A 119 6.25 4.11 -18.50
CA ARG A 119 4.85 4.50 -18.67
C ARG A 119 4.57 5.98 -18.37
N LEU A 120 5.24 6.56 -17.34
CA LEU A 120 4.97 7.92 -16.87
C LEU A 120 5.97 8.96 -17.41
N GLY A 121 7.03 8.54 -18.10
CA GLY A 121 8.15 9.41 -18.50
C GLY A 121 9.10 9.72 -17.35
N GLU A 122 9.93 10.75 -17.48
CA GLU A 122 10.94 11.09 -16.46
C GLU A 122 10.35 11.78 -15.22
N GLY A 123 9.17 12.38 -15.31
CA GLY A 123 8.48 13.00 -14.19
C GLY A 123 9.03 14.37 -13.77
N ASP A 124 9.80 15.03 -14.65
CA ASP A 124 10.39 16.35 -14.36
C ASP A 124 9.36 17.47 -14.30
N ASP A 125 8.23 17.25 -14.95
CA ASP A 125 7.06 18.13 -14.95
C ASP A 125 6.14 17.96 -13.73
N LEU A 126 6.43 17.00 -12.85
CA LEU A 126 5.65 16.77 -11.64
C LEU A 126 6.03 17.78 -10.54
N PRO A 127 5.05 18.23 -9.75
CA PRO A 127 5.32 19.09 -8.60
C PRO A 127 6.15 18.34 -7.56
N SER A 128 6.97 19.07 -6.82
CA SER A 128 7.67 18.51 -5.66
C SER A 128 6.69 18.08 -4.56
N VAL A 129 7.14 17.25 -3.63
CA VAL A 129 6.32 16.86 -2.47
C VAL A 129 5.85 18.09 -1.69
N ALA A 130 6.74 19.06 -1.46
CA ALA A 130 6.41 20.28 -0.71
C ALA A 130 5.32 21.12 -1.43
N GLN A 131 5.44 21.28 -2.73
CA GLN A 131 4.43 21.97 -3.55
C GLN A 131 3.09 21.23 -3.52
N THR A 132 3.12 19.90 -3.64
CA THR A 132 1.91 19.07 -3.60
C THR A 132 1.20 19.15 -2.25
N VAL A 133 1.93 19.05 -1.14
CA VAL A 133 1.36 19.17 0.22
C VAL A 133 0.74 20.56 0.41
N ARG A 134 1.40 21.63 -0.05
CA ARG A 134 0.87 22.98 -0.01
C ARG A 134 -0.43 23.10 -0.79
N THR A 135 -0.47 22.62 -2.03
CA THR A 135 -1.68 22.63 -2.88
C THR A 135 -2.83 21.83 -2.26
N ILE A 136 -2.52 20.67 -1.66
CA ILE A 136 -3.52 19.89 -0.90
C ILE A 136 -4.06 20.72 0.28
N GLY A 137 -3.19 21.36 1.03
CA GLY A 137 -3.57 22.23 2.17
C GLY A 137 -4.48 23.41 1.75
N GLU A 138 -4.14 24.06 0.65
CA GLU A 138 -4.94 25.18 0.09
C GLU A 138 -6.35 24.74 -0.38
N ARG A 139 -6.46 23.50 -0.90
CA ARG A 139 -7.74 22.91 -1.33
C ARG A 139 -8.54 22.29 -0.20
N MET A 140 -7.92 22.03 0.94
CA MET A 140 -8.53 21.36 2.09
C MET A 140 -9.41 22.31 2.89
N THR A 141 -10.65 22.46 2.47
CA THR A 141 -11.67 23.20 3.23
C THR A 141 -12.09 22.42 4.50
N PRO A 142 -12.60 23.10 5.55
CA PRO A 142 -13.14 22.45 6.75
C PRO A 142 -14.24 21.42 6.43
N ALA A 143 -15.06 21.69 5.40
CA ALA A 143 -16.11 20.77 4.96
C ALA A 143 -15.53 19.49 4.34
N ILE A 144 -14.52 19.59 3.48
CA ILE A 144 -13.82 18.45 2.89
C ILE A 144 -13.14 17.63 3.96
N ARG A 145 -12.46 18.26 4.93
CA ARG A 145 -11.82 17.59 6.05
C ARG A 145 -12.82 16.77 6.86
N ARG A 146 -13.96 17.35 7.22
CA ARG A 146 -15.03 16.65 7.93
C ARG A 146 -15.54 15.45 7.16
N HIS A 147 -15.82 15.61 5.88
CA HIS A 147 -16.29 14.51 5.02
C HIS A 147 -15.28 13.34 4.96
N ILE A 148 -13.99 13.64 4.86
CA ILE A 148 -12.92 12.64 4.87
C ILE A 148 -12.88 11.91 6.22
N GLU A 149 -12.99 12.63 7.35
CA GLU A 149 -13.01 12.04 8.69
C GLU A 149 -14.22 11.12 8.89
N GLU A 150 -15.40 11.53 8.42
CA GLU A 150 -16.62 10.71 8.45
C GLU A 150 -16.47 9.44 7.60
N ALA A 151 -15.95 9.55 6.38
CA ALA A 151 -15.68 8.40 5.50
C ALA A 151 -14.68 7.41 6.13
N ARG A 152 -13.64 7.93 6.80
CA ARG A 152 -12.68 7.12 7.55
C ARG A 152 -13.32 6.41 8.75
N ALA A 153 -14.17 7.10 9.49
CA ALA A 153 -14.88 6.52 10.63
C ALA A 153 -15.78 5.36 10.17
N GLN A 154 -16.53 5.55 9.09
CA GLN A 154 -17.35 4.51 8.49
C GLN A 154 -16.52 3.31 8.00
N PHE A 155 -15.38 3.57 7.36
CA PHE A 155 -14.46 2.51 6.93
C PHE A 155 -13.93 1.70 8.11
N ARG A 156 -13.49 2.37 9.20
CA ARG A 156 -13.03 1.72 10.42
C ARG A 156 -14.11 0.80 11.02
N GLN A 157 -15.35 1.28 11.10
CA GLN A 157 -16.47 0.49 11.60
C GLN A 157 -16.72 -0.76 10.73
N ARG A 158 -16.73 -0.60 9.40
CA ARG A 158 -16.89 -1.73 8.46
C ARG A 158 -15.76 -2.74 8.59
N SER A 159 -14.53 -2.27 8.69
CA SER A 159 -13.34 -3.13 8.86
C SER A 159 -13.36 -3.88 10.19
N ALA A 160 -13.78 -3.25 11.27
CA ALA A 160 -13.94 -3.89 12.58
C ALA A 160 -15.02 -4.99 12.54
N LYS A 161 -16.18 -4.71 11.94
CA LYS A 161 -17.24 -5.71 11.73
C LYS A 161 -16.75 -6.91 10.90
N LEU A 162 -16.03 -6.67 9.82
CA LEU A 162 -15.44 -7.73 8.98
C LEU A 162 -14.40 -8.57 9.74
N ALA A 163 -13.58 -7.94 10.58
CA ALA A 163 -12.62 -8.64 11.43
C ALA A 163 -13.33 -9.53 12.45
N HIS A 164 -14.39 -9.03 13.08
CA HIS A 164 -15.24 -9.81 14.01
C HIS A 164 -15.86 -11.02 13.31
N TYR A 165 -16.48 -10.82 12.15
CA TYR A 165 -17.04 -11.93 11.34
C TYR A 165 -16.00 -12.99 10.98
N LYS A 166 -14.78 -12.59 10.60
CA LYS A 166 -13.71 -13.53 10.29
C LYS A 166 -13.27 -14.33 11.50
N MET A 167 -13.24 -13.71 12.69
CA MET A 167 -12.92 -14.39 13.94
C MET A 167 -14.02 -15.41 14.31
N GLU A 168 -15.29 -15.04 14.23
CA GLU A 168 -16.42 -15.96 14.46
C GLU A 168 -16.41 -17.15 13.50
N MET A 169 -16.21 -16.90 12.20
CA MET A 169 -16.10 -17.96 11.20
C MET A 169 -14.90 -18.90 11.48
N THR A 170 -13.80 -18.36 11.97
CA THR A 170 -12.64 -19.20 12.35
C THR A 170 -12.93 -20.04 13.58
N HIS A 171 -13.67 -19.51 14.54
CA HIS A 171 -14.09 -20.24 15.74
C HIS A 171 -15.04 -21.39 15.37
N LEU A 172 -16.10 -21.12 14.62
CA LEU A 172 -17.06 -22.11 14.13
C LEU A 172 -16.39 -23.22 13.30
N HIS A 173 -15.38 -22.88 12.48
CA HIS A 173 -14.64 -23.90 11.73
C HIS A 173 -13.74 -24.77 12.62
N ARG A 174 -13.31 -24.28 13.78
CA ARG A 174 -12.61 -25.11 14.77
C ARG A 174 -13.56 -26.05 15.47
N GLU A 175 -14.68 -25.54 15.98
CA GLU A 175 -15.70 -26.34 16.67
C GLU A 175 -16.30 -27.44 15.78
N ALA A 176 -16.39 -27.21 14.46
CA ALA A 176 -16.88 -28.23 13.51
C ALA A 176 -15.85 -29.31 13.15
N ARG A 177 -14.58 -29.18 13.63
CA ARG A 177 -13.51 -30.16 13.40
C ARG A 177 -13.22 -31.05 14.62
N ASP A 178 -13.65 -30.61 15.77
CA ASP A 178 -13.54 -31.35 17.04
C ASP A 178 -14.81 -32.18 17.26
#